data_add574928fa8189aa15430a222685e09
#
_entry.id   add574928fa8189aa15430a222685e09
#
_cell.length_a   1.000
_cell.length_b   1.000
_cell.length_c   1.000
_cell.angle_alpha   90.00
_cell.angle_beta   90.00
_cell.angle_gamma   90.00
#
_symmetry.space_group_name_H-M   'P 1'
#
loop_
_entity.id
_entity.type
_entity.pdbx_description
1 polymer ?
#
loop_
_entity_poly.entity_id
_entity_poly.type
_entity_poly.pdbx_seq_one_letter_code
_entity_poly.pdbx_strand_id
1 'polypeptide(L)'
;MAINDLQPTHEDRRVLRWGGLAGILGGVLLIVTFVIVGALVGIFAGPEAEVAAYPDVQVARTFENGLYLLALVLWAVHFIALYRALRATSPAPALYGSVLGIMSTVVLAAGALPHVVTAPISGLYHAPGATPEERATLVLAWQASQSIIDSLLIVGLVIAPIGLLLLGVAMVQTPAFGRGVGRVTIGLGAARAAAVVVLLAIPESPIAAVGIFALIAFHLVLGWRTFRLPANGLVG
;
A
#
# COMPACT_ATOMS: atom_id res chain seq x y z
N MET A 1 -25.21 26.88 20.70
CA MET A 1 -24.73 25.54 20.34
C MET A 1 -23.73 25.15 21.42
N ALA A 2 -24.09 24.19 22.28
CA ALA A 2 -23.35 23.93 23.52
C ALA A 2 -22.01 23.28 23.24
N ILE A 3 -20.97 23.75 23.96
CA ILE A 3 -19.57 23.27 23.91
C ILE A 3 -19.42 21.78 24.30
N ASN A 4 -20.49 21.14 24.77
CA ASN A 4 -20.48 19.74 25.20
C ASN A 4 -20.42 18.68 24.08
N ASP A 5 -20.57 19.05 22.81
CA ASP A 5 -20.59 18.10 21.68
C ASP A 5 -19.19 17.72 21.16
N LEU A 6 -18.11 18.24 21.77
CA LEU A 6 -16.72 18.00 21.33
C LEU A 6 -15.97 16.97 22.17
N GLN A 7 -16.59 16.34 23.15
CA GLN A 7 -15.89 15.28 23.89
C GLN A 7 -15.76 14.02 22.99
N PRO A 8 -14.54 13.47 22.85
CA PRO A 8 -14.33 12.25 22.08
C PRO A 8 -15.15 11.12 22.68
N THR A 9 -16.00 10.54 21.85
CA THR A 9 -16.86 9.44 22.24
C THR A 9 -16.05 8.15 22.49
N HIS A 10 -16.63 7.21 23.21
CA HIS A 10 -16.06 5.85 23.33
C HIS A 10 -15.84 5.20 21.97
N GLU A 11 -16.64 5.56 20.95
CA GLU A 11 -16.50 5.10 19.57
C GLU A 11 -15.25 5.64 18.90
N ASP A 12 -14.92 6.93 19.08
CA ASP A 12 -13.69 7.51 18.52
C ASP A 12 -12.45 6.76 19.02
N ARG A 13 -12.41 6.42 20.30
CA ARG A 13 -11.30 5.61 20.88
C ARG A 13 -11.20 4.23 20.25
N ARG A 14 -12.32 3.57 19.98
CA ARG A 14 -12.33 2.27 19.30
C ARG A 14 -11.82 2.38 17.88
N VAL A 15 -12.31 3.36 17.11
CA VAL A 15 -11.85 3.61 15.73
C VAL A 15 -10.33 3.85 15.68
N LEU A 16 -9.79 4.66 16.59
CA LEU A 16 -8.34 4.94 16.64
C LEU A 16 -7.52 3.69 16.98
N ARG A 17 -7.97 2.91 17.97
CA ARG A 17 -7.25 1.68 18.36
C ARG A 17 -7.27 0.64 17.25
N TRP A 18 -8.43 0.34 16.69
CA TRP A 18 -8.54 -0.63 15.61
C TRP A 18 -7.85 -0.17 14.33
N GLY A 19 -7.98 1.10 13.99
CA GLY A 19 -7.28 1.66 12.84
C GLY A 19 -5.77 1.72 13.02
N GLY A 20 -5.29 2.06 14.22
CA GLY A 20 -3.87 1.99 14.54
C GLY A 20 -3.31 0.57 14.45
N LEU A 21 -4.05 -0.41 15.02
CA LEU A 21 -3.70 -1.83 14.90
C LEU A 21 -3.71 -2.30 13.45
N ALA A 22 -4.70 -1.87 12.66
CA ALA A 22 -4.76 -2.17 11.22
C ALA A 22 -3.52 -1.63 10.49
N GLY A 23 -3.06 -0.41 10.80
CA GLY A 23 -1.83 0.14 10.23
C GLY A 23 -0.60 -0.73 10.52
N ILE A 24 -0.44 -1.17 11.78
CA ILE A 24 0.66 -2.05 12.20
C ILE A 24 0.58 -3.40 11.52
N LEU A 25 -0.58 -4.06 11.61
CA LEU A 25 -0.77 -5.39 11.02
C LEU A 25 -0.56 -5.39 9.51
N GLY A 26 -1.11 -4.39 8.79
CA GLY A 26 -0.89 -4.23 7.36
C GLY A 26 0.59 -4.05 7.02
N GLY A 27 1.34 -3.27 7.80
CA GLY A 27 2.79 -3.13 7.63
C GLY A 27 3.56 -4.44 7.84
N VAL A 28 3.21 -5.19 8.90
CA VAL A 28 3.83 -6.51 9.17
C VAL A 28 3.50 -7.51 8.06
N LEU A 29 2.23 -7.58 7.63
CA LEU A 29 1.83 -8.48 6.55
C LEU A 29 2.58 -8.18 5.25
N LEU A 30 2.78 -6.92 4.92
CA LEU A 30 3.53 -6.56 3.71
C LEU A 30 5.01 -6.93 3.81
N ILE A 31 5.64 -6.82 5.00
CA ILE A 31 6.99 -7.34 5.22
C ILE A 31 7.03 -8.86 4.98
N VAL A 32 6.05 -9.59 5.54
CA VAL A 32 5.96 -11.05 5.34
C VAL A 32 5.78 -11.39 3.86
N THR A 33 4.96 -10.63 3.12
CA THR A 33 4.80 -10.75 1.66
C THR A 33 6.16 -10.65 0.95
N PHE A 34 6.98 -9.63 1.25
CA PHE A 34 8.31 -9.49 0.63
C PHE A 34 9.27 -10.62 1.01
N VAL A 35 9.21 -11.12 2.24
CA VAL A 35 10.02 -12.29 2.65
C VAL A 35 9.62 -13.53 1.84
N ILE A 36 8.31 -13.77 1.64
CA ILE A 36 7.82 -14.89 0.83
C ILE A 36 8.31 -14.75 -0.62
N VAL A 37 8.16 -13.58 -1.22
CA VAL A 37 8.64 -13.33 -2.60
C VAL A 37 10.14 -13.58 -2.70
N GLY A 38 10.94 -13.01 -1.81
CA GLY A 38 12.40 -13.16 -1.86
C GLY A 38 12.90 -14.57 -1.59
N ALA A 39 12.21 -15.32 -0.71
CA ALA A 39 12.68 -16.65 -0.29
C ALA A 39 12.12 -17.80 -1.13
N LEU A 40 10.87 -17.69 -1.61
CA LEU A 40 10.16 -18.81 -2.22
C LEU A 40 9.86 -18.62 -3.71
N VAL A 41 9.73 -17.38 -4.18
CA VAL A 41 9.42 -17.11 -5.58
C VAL A 41 10.68 -16.92 -6.41
N GLY A 42 11.67 -16.21 -5.86
CA GLY A 42 12.92 -15.94 -6.56
C GLY A 42 12.79 -14.85 -7.64
N ILE A 43 13.90 -14.66 -8.37
CA ILE A 43 13.98 -13.73 -9.50
C ILE A 43 14.23 -14.58 -10.75
N PHE A 44 13.36 -14.44 -11.75
CA PHE A 44 13.45 -15.17 -13.01
C PHE A 44 14.11 -14.31 -14.10
N ALA A 45 14.73 -14.97 -15.09
CA ALA A 45 15.45 -14.30 -16.16
C ALA A 45 14.54 -13.74 -17.30
N GLY A 46 13.25 -13.66 -17.08
CA GLY A 46 12.29 -13.10 -18.03
C GLY A 46 10.95 -13.83 -18.07
N PRO A 47 9.99 -13.32 -18.87
CA PRO A 47 8.60 -13.79 -18.88
C PRO A 47 8.43 -15.28 -19.21
N GLU A 48 9.24 -15.81 -20.11
CA GLU A 48 9.21 -17.24 -20.46
C GLU A 48 9.64 -18.12 -19.29
N ALA A 49 10.71 -17.74 -18.59
CA ALA A 49 11.17 -18.47 -17.41
C ALA A 49 10.14 -18.37 -16.26
N GLU A 50 9.48 -17.21 -16.12
CA GLU A 50 8.43 -17.02 -15.11
C GLU A 50 7.22 -17.92 -15.35
N VAL A 51 6.67 -17.95 -16.58
CA VAL A 51 5.50 -18.77 -16.89
C VAL A 51 5.82 -20.26 -16.80
N ALA A 52 7.04 -20.63 -17.18
CA ALA A 52 7.49 -22.02 -17.09
C ALA A 52 7.66 -22.52 -15.64
N ALA A 53 8.21 -21.66 -14.77
CA ALA A 53 8.42 -21.99 -13.36
C ALA A 53 7.18 -21.78 -12.48
N TYR A 54 6.11 -21.16 -12.98
CA TYR A 54 4.94 -20.79 -12.18
C TYR A 54 4.30 -21.95 -11.41
N PRO A 55 4.14 -23.18 -11.97
CA PRO A 55 3.57 -24.31 -11.21
C PRO A 55 4.28 -24.59 -9.89
N ASP A 56 5.60 -24.41 -9.85
CA ASP A 56 6.42 -24.68 -8.65
C ASP A 56 6.22 -23.63 -7.56
N VAL A 57 5.85 -22.41 -7.94
CA VAL A 57 5.68 -21.27 -7.03
C VAL A 57 4.21 -20.83 -6.86
N GLN A 58 3.27 -21.49 -7.52
CA GLN A 58 1.85 -21.10 -7.55
C GLN A 58 1.25 -20.92 -6.16
N VAL A 59 1.51 -21.85 -5.24
CA VAL A 59 0.97 -21.79 -3.88
C VAL A 59 1.54 -20.58 -3.13
N ALA A 60 2.86 -20.35 -3.24
CA ALA A 60 3.53 -19.22 -2.62
C ALA A 60 2.99 -17.88 -3.17
N ARG A 61 2.79 -17.79 -4.50
CA ARG A 61 2.22 -16.62 -5.18
C ARG A 61 0.78 -16.34 -4.77
N THR A 62 -0.04 -17.39 -4.66
CA THR A 62 -1.45 -17.22 -4.24
C THR A 62 -1.52 -16.72 -2.80
N PHE A 63 -0.71 -17.28 -1.92
CA PHE A 63 -0.66 -16.88 -0.51
C PHE A 63 -0.12 -15.46 -0.34
N GLU A 64 0.98 -15.15 -0.99
CA GLU A 64 1.61 -13.82 -1.02
C GLU A 64 0.61 -12.75 -1.48
N ASN A 65 -0.09 -12.99 -2.59
CA ASN A 65 -1.07 -12.07 -3.14
C ASN A 65 -2.25 -11.84 -2.19
N GLY A 66 -2.70 -12.88 -1.48
CA GLY A 66 -3.72 -12.77 -0.44
C GLY A 66 -3.28 -11.90 0.74
N LEU A 67 -2.04 -12.07 1.22
CA LEU A 67 -1.47 -11.25 2.28
C LEU A 67 -1.30 -9.79 1.84
N TYR A 68 -0.85 -9.56 0.61
CA TYR A 68 -0.72 -8.23 0.01
C TYR A 68 -2.07 -7.50 -0.02
N LEU A 69 -3.12 -8.14 -0.53
CA LEU A 69 -4.47 -7.58 -0.56
C LEU A 69 -4.97 -7.25 0.85
N LEU A 70 -4.81 -8.16 1.80
CA LEU A 70 -5.21 -7.95 3.18
C LEU A 70 -4.46 -6.76 3.80
N ALA A 71 -3.16 -6.63 3.55
CA ALA A 71 -2.35 -5.51 4.02
C ALA A 71 -2.91 -4.17 3.52
N LEU A 72 -3.26 -4.08 2.24
CA LEU A 72 -3.79 -2.85 1.64
C LEU A 72 -5.19 -2.50 2.19
N VAL A 73 -6.06 -3.48 2.42
CA VAL A 73 -7.36 -3.27 3.08
C VAL A 73 -7.16 -2.72 4.49
N LEU A 74 -6.23 -3.28 5.25
CA LEU A 74 -5.90 -2.80 6.60
C LEU A 74 -5.33 -1.37 6.57
N TRP A 75 -4.55 -1.01 5.56
CA TRP A 75 -4.06 0.36 5.39
C TRP A 75 -5.18 1.35 5.04
N ALA A 76 -6.16 0.94 4.24
CA ALA A 76 -7.35 1.78 4.00
C ALA A 76 -8.10 2.07 5.32
N VAL A 77 -8.26 1.06 6.19
CA VAL A 77 -8.85 1.23 7.54
C VAL A 77 -8.00 2.19 8.39
N HIS A 78 -6.66 2.10 8.31
CA HIS A 78 -5.77 3.02 9.02
C HIS A 78 -5.93 4.47 8.55
N PHE A 79 -6.08 4.74 7.24
CA PHE A 79 -6.34 6.08 6.73
C PHE A 79 -7.65 6.67 7.25
N ILE A 80 -8.70 5.86 7.42
CA ILE A 80 -9.96 6.28 8.05
C ILE A 80 -9.72 6.71 9.50
N ALA A 81 -8.90 5.97 10.24
CA ALA A 81 -8.56 6.34 11.62
C ALA A 81 -7.72 7.62 11.69
N LEU A 82 -6.78 7.82 10.76
CA LEU A 82 -6.02 9.07 10.65
C LEU A 82 -6.93 10.26 10.35
N TYR A 83 -7.89 10.11 9.43
CA TYR A 83 -8.89 11.15 9.20
C TYR A 83 -9.64 11.50 10.48
N ARG A 84 -10.15 10.50 11.21
CA ARG A 84 -10.87 10.71 12.47
C ARG A 84 -10.02 11.43 13.51
N ALA A 85 -8.72 11.12 13.59
CA ALA A 85 -7.78 11.72 14.52
C ALA A 85 -7.44 13.20 14.18
N LEU A 86 -7.49 13.57 12.90
CA LEU A 86 -7.00 14.86 12.40
C LEU A 86 -8.12 15.85 12.05
N ARG A 87 -9.35 15.38 11.82
CA ARG A 87 -10.45 16.18 11.29
C ARG A 87 -10.89 17.35 12.19
N ALA A 88 -10.69 17.24 13.50
CA ALA A 88 -11.11 18.28 14.44
C ALA A 88 -10.26 19.54 14.32
N THR A 89 -8.98 19.42 14.02
CA THR A 89 -8.01 20.51 13.95
C THR A 89 -7.67 20.94 12.53
N SER A 90 -7.72 20.00 11.58
CA SER A 90 -7.29 20.24 10.19
C SER A 90 -8.18 19.45 9.21
N PRO A 91 -9.48 19.81 9.06
CA PRO A 91 -10.46 18.98 8.36
C PRO A 91 -10.15 18.77 6.87
N ALA A 92 -9.78 19.80 6.12
CA ALA A 92 -9.55 19.70 4.68
C ALA A 92 -8.29 18.89 4.33
N PRO A 93 -7.09 19.18 4.87
CA PRO A 93 -5.91 18.35 4.64
C PRO A 93 -6.07 16.92 5.14
N ALA A 94 -6.78 16.69 6.26
CA ALA A 94 -7.06 15.36 6.78
C ALA A 94 -7.97 14.58 5.82
N LEU A 95 -9.02 15.21 5.29
CA LEU A 95 -9.94 14.58 4.35
C LEU A 95 -9.23 14.20 3.04
N TYR A 96 -8.64 15.18 2.38
CA TYR A 96 -8.01 14.94 1.08
C TYR A 96 -6.81 13.98 1.20
N GLY A 97 -6.01 14.12 2.25
CA GLY A 97 -4.88 13.22 2.50
C GLY A 97 -5.31 11.78 2.72
N SER A 98 -6.38 11.56 3.49
CA SER A 98 -6.91 10.21 3.74
C SER A 98 -7.61 9.63 2.50
N VAL A 99 -8.38 10.43 1.77
CA VAL A 99 -9.02 9.98 0.51
C VAL A 99 -7.97 9.56 -0.50
N LEU A 100 -6.93 10.37 -0.73
CA LEU A 100 -5.84 10.03 -1.65
C LEU A 100 -5.05 8.81 -1.15
N GLY A 101 -4.84 8.67 0.15
CA GLY A 101 -4.25 7.47 0.74
C GLY A 101 -5.07 6.22 0.45
N ILE A 102 -6.39 6.27 0.65
CA ILE A 102 -7.31 5.16 0.32
C ILE A 102 -7.31 4.89 -1.18
N MET A 103 -7.39 5.92 -2.02
CA MET A 103 -7.34 5.75 -3.48
C MET A 103 -6.04 5.06 -3.92
N SER A 104 -4.90 5.46 -3.37
CA SER A 104 -3.62 4.80 -3.61
C SER A 104 -3.68 3.31 -3.25
N THR A 105 -4.17 2.96 -2.04
CA THR A 105 -4.26 1.56 -1.63
C THR A 105 -5.25 0.76 -2.47
N VAL A 106 -6.35 1.35 -2.94
CA VAL A 106 -7.30 0.70 -3.85
C VAL A 106 -6.68 0.43 -5.22
N VAL A 107 -5.93 1.39 -5.77
CA VAL A 107 -5.22 1.21 -7.05
C VAL A 107 -4.14 0.14 -6.92
N LEU A 108 -3.36 0.14 -5.83
CA LEU A 108 -2.38 -0.91 -5.54
C LEU A 108 -3.06 -2.29 -5.41
N ALA A 109 -4.22 -2.36 -4.75
CA ALA A 109 -4.99 -3.60 -4.62
C ALA A 109 -5.53 -4.09 -5.97
N ALA A 110 -5.95 -3.17 -6.85
CA ALA A 110 -6.35 -3.50 -8.21
C ALA A 110 -5.20 -4.12 -9.02
N GLY A 111 -3.94 -3.74 -8.73
CA GLY A 111 -2.74 -4.35 -9.30
C GLY A 111 -2.56 -5.83 -8.96
N ALA A 112 -3.24 -6.33 -7.93
CA ALA A 112 -3.23 -7.76 -7.60
C ALA A 112 -4.20 -8.60 -8.45
N LEU A 113 -5.21 -7.99 -9.08
CA LEU A 113 -6.22 -8.71 -9.86
C LEU A 113 -5.64 -9.47 -11.07
N PRO A 114 -4.70 -8.92 -11.86
CA PRO A 114 -4.11 -9.66 -12.97
C PRO A 114 -3.40 -10.95 -12.56
N HIS A 115 -2.98 -11.13 -11.31
CA HIS A 115 -2.44 -12.40 -10.83
C HIS A 115 -3.45 -13.56 -10.91
N VAL A 116 -4.75 -13.27 -10.96
CA VAL A 116 -5.79 -14.32 -11.11
C VAL A 116 -5.68 -15.00 -12.46
N VAL A 117 -5.20 -14.32 -13.51
CA VAL A 117 -5.05 -14.91 -14.86
C VAL A 117 -3.72 -15.64 -15.06
N THR A 118 -2.75 -15.48 -14.17
CA THR A 118 -1.44 -16.12 -14.31
C THR A 118 -1.51 -17.65 -14.21
N ALA A 119 -2.33 -18.19 -13.31
CA ALA A 119 -2.52 -19.64 -13.19
C ALA A 119 -3.14 -20.29 -14.46
N PRO A 120 -4.25 -19.76 -15.04
CA PRO A 120 -4.75 -20.20 -16.33
C PRO A 120 -3.74 -20.12 -17.48
N ILE A 121 -2.99 -19.02 -17.58
CA ILE A 121 -1.98 -18.85 -18.63
C ILE A 121 -0.90 -19.92 -18.51
N SER A 122 -0.36 -20.12 -17.29
CA SER A 122 0.64 -21.17 -17.06
C SER A 122 0.08 -22.57 -17.28
N GLY A 123 -1.16 -22.83 -16.89
CA GLY A 123 -1.82 -24.10 -17.15
C GLY A 123 -1.92 -24.43 -18.65
N LEU A 124 -2.26 -23.45 -19.48
CA LEU A 124 -2.28 -23.60 -20.95
C LEU A 124 -0.86 -23.76 -21.52
N TYR A 125 0.12 -23.04 -20.99
CA TYR A 125 1.54 -23.14 -21.42
C TYR A 125 2.08 -24.57 -21.22
N HIS A 126 1.67 -25.26 -20.16
CA HIS A 126 2.10 -26.64 -19.85
C HIS A 126 1.12 -27.71 -20.38
N ALA A 127 0.09 -27.31 -21.12
CA ALA A 127 -0.89 -28.26 -21.64
C ALA A 127 -0.22 -29.30 -22.56
N PRO A 128 -0.59 -30.61 -22.47
CA PRO A 128 -0.10 -31.59 -23.38
C PRO A 128 -0.46 -31.25 -24.84
N GLY A 129 0.54 -31.22 -25.71
CA GLY A 129 0.36 -30.90 -27.13
C GLY A 129 0.41 -29.40 -27.48
N ALA A 130 0.65 -28.51 -26.51
CA ALA A 130 0.83 -27.08 -26.79
C ALA A 130 2.01 -26.88 -27.79
N THR A 131 1.75 -26.25 -28.91
CA THR A 131 2.76 -25.94 -29.94
C THR A 131 3.71 -24.83 -29.49
N PRO A 132 4.90 -24.70 -30.10
CA PRO A 132 5.81 -23.58 -29.84
C PRO A 132 5.14 -22.21 -30.07
N GLU A 133 4.30 -22.07 -31.10
CA GLU A 133 3.57 -20.83 -31.44
C GLU A 133 2.54 -20.47 -30.37
N GLU A 134 1.81 -21.48 -29.85
CA GLU A 134 0.85 -21.26 -28.77
C GLU A 134 1.57 -20.84 -27.50
N ARG A 135 2.69 -21.47 -27.13
CA ARG A 135 3.52 -21.09 -25.99
C ARG A 135 4.06 -19.67 -26.12
N ALA A 136 4.53 -19.28 -27.30
CA ALA A 136 5.00 -17.91 -27.53
C ALA A 136 3.86 -16.90 -27.32
N THR A 137 2.65 -17.21 -27.77
CA THR A 137 1.45 -16.37 -27.55
C THR A 137 1.12 -16.23 -26.06
N LEU A 138 1.22 -17.33 -25.30
CA LEU A 138 0.96 -17.34 -23.85
C LEU A 138 2.03 -16.55 -23.06
N VAL A 139 3.30 -16.56 -23.50
CA VAL A 139 4.35 -15.70 -22.94
C VAL A 139 4.02 -14.23 -23.14
N LEU A 140 3.52 -13.83 -24.32
CA LEU A 140 3.06 -12.47 -24.57
C LEU A 140 1.86 -12.09 -23.68
N ALA A 141 0.90 -12.99 -23.51
CA ALA A 141 -0.24 -12.77 -22.61
C ALA A 141 0.21 -12.62 -21.13
N TRP A 142 1.19 -13.42 -20.70
CA TRP A 142 1.82 -13.29 -19.40
C TRP A 142 2.46 -11.92 -19.23
N GLN A 143 3.30 -11.51 -20.18
CA GLN A 143 3.97 -10.22 -20.17
C GLN A 143 2.97 -9.04 -20.13
N ALA A 144 1.87 -9.13 -20.92
CA ALA A 144 0.81 -8.12 -20.89
C ALA A 144 0.16 -8.01 -19.51
N SER A 145 -0.09 -9.16 -18.83
CA SER A 145 -0.63 -9.17 -17.46
C SER A 145 0.32 -8.51 -16.47
N GLN A 146 1.62 -8.80 -16.54
CA GLN A 146 2.63 -8.17 -15.68
C GLN A 146 2.73 -6.65 -15.93
N SER A 147 2.65 -6.21 -17.18
CA SER A 147 2.67 -4.78 -17.52
C SER A 147 1.46 -4.02 -16.94
N ILE A 148 0.30 -4.67 -16.80
CA ILE A 148 -0.88 -4.09 -16.12
C ILE A 148 -0.59 -3.95 -14.61
N ILE A 149 0.00 -4.96 -13.98
CA ILE A 149 0.40 -4.93 -12.56
C ILE A 149 1.34 -3.75 -12.30
N ASP A 150 2.41 -3.63 -13.10
CA ASP A 150 3.41 -2.59 -12.98
C ASP A 150 2.81 -1.19 -13.18
N SER A 151 1.92 -1.04 -14.15
CA SER A 151 1.23 0.23 -14.42
C SER A 151 0.36 0.66 -13.24
N LEU A 152 -0.40 -0.26 -12.64
CA LEU A 152 -1.23 0.02 -11.47
C LEU A 152 -0.38 0.30 -10.23
N LEU A 153 0.76 -0.39 -10.08
CA LEU A 153 1.73 -0.11 -9.02
C LEU A 153 2.26 1.33 -9.15
N ILE A 154 2.70 1.74 -10.34
CA ILE A 154 3.19 3.10 -10.60
C ILE A 154 2.10 4.13 -10.27
N VAL A 155 0.87 3.96 -10.75
CA VAL A 155 -0.23 4.90 -10.48
C VAL A 155 -0.51 5.01 -8.97
N GLY A 156 -0.56 3.89 -8.25
CA GLY A 156 -0.71 3.90 -6.80
C GLY A 156 0.44 4.62 -6.09
N LEU A 157 1.67 4.43 -6.55
CA LEU A 157 2.86 5.11 -6.01
C LEU A 157 2.87 6.61 -6.31
N VAL A 158 2.27 7.07 -7.41
CA VAL A 158 2.12 8.50 -7.75
C VAL A 158 1.12 9.19 -6.82
N ILE A 159 0.01 8.54 -6.51
CA ILE A 159 -1.06 9.13 -5.67
C ILE A 159 -0.62 9.22 -4.20
N ALA A 160 0.07 8.21 -3.68
CA ALA A 160 0.42 8.10 -2.26
C ALA A 160 1.19 9.30 -1.70
N PRO A 161 2.23 9.86 -2.35
CA PRO A 161 2.98 11.01 -1.83
C PRO A 161 2.12 12.23 -1.58
N ILE A 162 1.15 12.49 -2.45
CA ILE A 162 0.23 13.64 -2.32
C ILE A 162 -0.61 13.48 -1.05
N GLY A 163 -1.15 12.29 -0.83
CA GLY A 163 -1.88 11.97 0.40
C GLY A 163 -1.02 12.15 1.65
N LEU A 164 0.23 11.67 1.63
CA LEU A 164 1.17 11.81 2.74
C LEU A 164 1.53 13.27 3.05
N LEU A 165 1.76 14.10 2.02
CA LEU A 165 2.03 15.53 2.20
C LEU A 165 0.87 16.23 2.92
N LEU A 166 -0.37 15.98 2.47
CA LEU A 166 -1.56 16.56 3.08
C LEU A 166 -1.78 16.07 4.51
N LEU A 167 -1.61 14.77 4.77
CA LEU A 167 -1.68 14.23 6.14
C LEU A 167 -0.58 14.82 7.03
N GLY A 168 0.62 15.00 6.52
CA GLY A 168 1.71 15.63 7.24
C GLY A 168 1.39 17.08 7.64
N VAL A 169 0.77 17.86 6.73
CA VAL A 169 0.27 19.21 7.03
C VAL A 169 -0.79 19.17 8.13
N ALA A 170 -1.75 18.25 8.04
CA ALA A 170 -2.76 18.05 9.08
C ALA A 170 -2.14 17.71 10.45
N MET A 171 -1.13 16.84 10.47
CA MET A 171 -0.44 16.44 11.69
C MET A 171 0.36 17.57 12.33
N VAL A 172 1.00 18.46 11.52
CA VAL A 172 1.70 19.65 12.06
C VAL A 172 0.76 20.55 12.84
N GLN A 173 -0.50 20.64 12.41
CA GLN A 173 -1.54 21.47 13.02
C GLN A 173 -2.23 20.78 14.20
N THR A 174 -2.02 19.47 14.38
CA THR A 174 -2.71 18.67 15.41
C THR A 174 -1.77 18.38 16.57
N PRO A 175 -2.01 18.96 17.78
CA PRO A 175 -1.13 18.82 18.94
C PRO A 175 -0.87 17.36 19.33
N ALA A 176 -1.86 16.48 19.22
CA ALA A 176 -1.77 15.06 19.56
C ALA A 176 -0.69 14.30 18.78
N PHE A 177 -0.42 14.68 17.53
CA PHE A 177 0.66 14.09 16.72
C PHE A 177 2.01 14.81 16.96
N GLY A 178 1.96 16.11 17.21
CA GLY A 178 3.14 16.96 17.39
C GLY A 178 3.80 17.36 16.06
N ARG A 179 4.40 18.53 16.06
CA ARG A 179 5.03 19.13 14.87
C ARG A 179 6.14 18.27 14.25
N GLY A 180 6.86 17.48 15.08
CA GLY A 180 7.93 16.61 14.62
C GLY A 180 7.42 15.50 13.70
N VAL A 181 6.37 14.79 14.12
CA VAL A 181 5.76 13.73 13.32
C VAL A 181 5.20 14.27 12.01
N GLY A 182 4.49 15.40 12.05
CA GLY A 182 3.97 16.02 10.83
C GLY A 182 5.08 16.42 9.84
N ARG A 183 6.19 17.02 10.32
CA ARG A 183 7.35 17.37 9.47
C ARG A 183 8.02 16.14 8.86
N VAL A 184 8.20 15.08 9.64
CA VAL A 184 8.73 13.79 9.13
C VAL A 184 7.81 13.23 8.06
N THR A 185 6.49 13.26 8.26
CA THR A 185 5.52 12.79 7.26
C THR A 185 5.56 13.63 5.98
N ILE A 186 5.70 14.96 6.08
CA ILE A 186 5.90 15.84 4.91
C ILE A 186 7.21 15.48 4.19
N GLY A 187 8.31 15.34 4.92
CA GLY A 187 9.60 14.96 4.36
C GLY A 187 9.55 13.60 3.63
N LEU A 188 8.86 12.64 4.22
CA LEU A 188 8.62 11.33 3.61
C LEU A 188 7.77 11.44 2.33
N GLY A 189 6.71 12.23 2.34
CA GLY A 189 5.88 12.51 1.16
C GLY A 189 6.69 13.16 0.04
N ALA A 190 7.53 14.16 0.37
CA ALA A 190 8.40 14.84 -0.60
C ALA A 190 9.47 13.90 -1.18
N ALA A 191 10.13 13.10 -0.34
CA ALA A 191 11.11 12.11 -0.79
C ALA A 191 10.49 11.06 -1.72
N ARG A 192 9.27 10.62 -1.41
CA ARG A 192 8.51 9.70 -2.28
C ARG A 192 8.09 10.35 -3.59
N ALA A 193 7.68 11.61 -3.59
CA ALA A 193 7.37 12.34 -4.82
C ALA A 193 8.61 12.42 -5.73
N ALA A 194 9.79 12.71 -5.15
CA ALA A 194 11.05 12.68 -5.89
C ALA A 194 11.38 11.27 -6.43
N ALA A 195 11.16 10.23 -5.62
CA ALA A 195 11.36 8.84 -6.06
C ALA A 195 10.43 8.46 -7.22
N VAL A 196 9.19 8.94 -7.21
CA VAL A 196 8.25 8.74 -8.33
C VAL A 196 8.74 9.40 -9.62
N VAL A 197 9.28 10.62 -9.54
CA VAL A 197 9.87 11.29 -10.72
C VAL A 197 11.01 10.47 -11.31
N VAL A 198 11.88 9.91 -10.46
CA VAL A 198 12.97 9.02 -10.90
C VAL A 198 12.39 7.73 -11.52
N LEU A 199 11.37 7.13 -10.90
CA LEU A 199 10.73 5.91 -11.41
C LEU A 199 10.08 6.12 -12.77
N LEU A 200 9.44 7.27 -13.00
CA LEU A 200 8.85 7.61 -14.31
C LEU A 200 9.91 7.85 -15.39
N ALA A 201 11.09 8.34 -15.02
CA ALA A 201 12.22 8.53 -15.94
C ALA A 201 13.00 7.23 -16.18
N ILE A 202 13.10 6.37 -15.17
CA ILE A 202 13.88 5.12 -15.16
C ILE A 202 13.02 4.04 -14.51
N PRO A 203 12.10 3.38 -15.25
CA PRO A 203 11.14 2.41 -14.67
C PRO A 203 11.78 1.22 -13.96
N GLU A 204 12.98 0.81 -14.39
CA GLU A 204 13.73 -0.31 -13.78
C GLU A 204 14.52 0.09 -12.53
N SER A 205 14.40 1.34 -12.09
CA SER A 205 15.13 1.84 -10.93
C SER A 205 14.68 1.14 -9.64
N PRO A 206 15.62 0.67 -8.80
CA PRO A 206 15.30 0.07 -7.48
C PRO A 206 14.67 1.07 -6.50
N ILE A 207 14.54 2.33 -6.88
CA ILE A 207 13.92 3.39 -6.06
C ILE A 207 12.46 3.08 -5.73
N ALA A 208 11.77 2.27 -6.55
CA ALA A 208 10.43 1.80 -6.25
C ALA A 208 10.37 1.08 -4.89
N ALA A 209 11.36 0.24 -4.59
CA ALA A 209 11.46 -0.46 -3.32
C ALA A 209 11.58 0.53 -2.14
N VAL A 210 12.38 1.59 -2.29
CA VAL A 210 12.50 2.65 -1.27
C VAL A 210 11.13 3.29 -1.01
N GLY A 211 10.35 3.56 -2.06
CA GLY A 211 9.00 4.09 -1.94
C GLY A 211 8.06 3.17 -1.15
N ILE A 212 8.13 1.87 -1.38
CA ILE A 212 7.29 0.86 -0.71
C ILE A 212 7.70 0.71 0.76
N PHE A 213 9.00 0.55 1.06
CA PHE A 213 9.47 0.46 2.45
C PHE A 213 9.18 1.72 3.27
N ALA A 214 9.24 2.90 2.64
CA ALA A 214 8.84 4.14 3.27
C ALA A 214 7.33 4.14 3.63
N LEU A 215 6.47 3.54 2.80
CA LEU A 215 5.05 3.41 3.08
C LEU A 215 4.81 2.41 4.23
N ILE A 216 5.53 1.31 4.27
CA ILE A 216 5.49 0.36 5.39
C ILE A 216 5.87 1.07 6.69
N ALA A 217 6.99 1.78 6.72
CA ALA A 217 7.46 2.52 7.89
C ALA A 217 6.43 3.57 8.35
N PHE A 218 5.80 4.30 7.40
CA PHE A 218 4.72 5.23 7.69
C PHE A 218 3.57 4.55 8.43
N HIS A 219 3.07 3.42 7.93
CA HIS A 219 1.94 2.72 8.55
C HIS A 219 2.30 2.09 9.89
N LEU A 220 3.51 1.56 10.06
CA LEU A 220 3.98 1.02 11.35
C LEU A 220 4.09 2.11 12.42
N VAL A 221 4.78 3.22 12.10
CA VAL A 221 5.03 4.31 13.06
C VAL A 221 3.73 5.04 13.39
N LEU A 222 2.95 5.42 12.39
CA LEU A 222 1.69 6.13 12.64
C LEU A 222 0.60 5.20 13.17
N GLY A 223 0.58 3.93 12.77
CA GLY A 223 -0.30 2.94 13.37
C GLY A 223 -0.08 2.82 14.86
N TRP A 224 1.19 2.70 15.29
CA TRP A 224 1.54 2.70 16.71
C TRP A 224 1.15 3.99 17.43
N ARG A 225 1.41 5.13 16.79
CA ARG A 225 1.04 6.44 17.35
C ARG A 225 -0.47 6.56 17.51
N THR A 226 -1.23 6.23 16.47
CA THR A 226 -2.70 6.28 16.46
C THR A 226 -3.29 5.32 17.50
N PHE A 227 -2.74 4.12 17.63
CA PHE A 227 -3.16 3.15 18.64
C PHE A 227 -2.99 3.67 20.08
N ARG A 228 -1.93 4.46 20.32
CA ARG A 228 -1.61 5.05 21.63
C ARG A 228 -2.27 6.39 21.92
N LEU A 229 -2.97 7.00 20.96
CA LEU A 229 -3.59 8.31 21.19
C LEU A 229 -4.62 8.23 22.34
N PRO A 230 -4.50 9.08 23.37
CA PRO A 230 -5.52 9.22 24.39
C PRO A 230 -6.75 9.90 23.78
N ALA A 231 -7.95 9.45 24.16
CA ALA A 231 -9.18 10.08 23.66
C ALA A 231 -9.26 11.57 23.99
N ASN A 232 -8.70 11.99 25.13
CA ASN A 232 -8.72 13.39 25.60
C ASN A 232 -7.74 14.29 24.84
N GLY A 233 -6.86 13.76 24.02
CA GLY A 233 -5.88 14.52 23.22
C GLY A 233 -6.40 14.99 21.87
N LEU A 234 -7.66 14.69 21.52
CA LEU A 234 -8.27 15.08 20.25
C LEU A 234 -9.02 16.43 20.32
N VAL A 235 -9.16 16.97 21.52
CA VAL A 235 -9.80 18.27 21.80
C VAL A 235 -8.71 19.22 22.26
N GLY A 236 -8.26 20.06 21.36
CA GLY A 236 -7.33 21.14 21.59
C GLY A 236 -7.75 22.38 20.82
#